data_807382f5487d6a307173af45dbe1314b
#
_entry.id   807382f5487d6a307173af45dbe1314b
#
_cell.length_a   1.000
_cell.length_b   1.000
_cell.length_c   1.000
_cell.angle_alpha   90.00
_cell.angle_beta   90.00
_cell.angle_gamma   90.00
#
_symmetry.space_group_name_H-M   'P 1'
#
loop_
_entity.id
_entity.type
_entity.pdbx_description
1 polymer ?
#
loop_
_entity_poly.entity_id
_entity_poly.type
_entity_poly.pdbx_seq_one_letter_code
_entity_poly.pdbx_strand_id
1 'polypeptide(L)'
;MVDMKIWIDDVRPAPEGYVWCTTVNQAKSVIEDEDAIYVSGIELIDIDHDAGSYAEFGGDYIKLLDWLEETGRNYPIRIHSMNPVGVENMRRIIQKNGWTEIR
;
A
#
# COMPACT_ATOMS: atom_id res chain seq x y z
N MET A 1 1.33 20.90 -7.86
CA MET A 1 1.57 19.47 -7.73
C MET A 1 0.75 18.90 -6.60
N VAL A 2 0.03 17.81 -6.85
CA VAL A 2 -0.86 17.20 -5.86
C VAL A 2 -0.23 15.88 -5.42
N ASP A 3 0.03 15.77 -4.12
CA ASP A 3 0.52 14.51 -3.56
C ASP A 3 -0.61 13.50 -3.48
N MET A 4 -0.32 12.25 -3.83
CA MET A 4 -1.30 11.18 -3.90
C MET A 4 -1.32 10.39 -2.60
N LYS A 5 -2.53 10.16 -2.06
CA LYS A 5 -2.77 9.20 -0.98
C LYS A 5 -3.49 8.01 -1.57
N ILE A 6 -3.00 6.82 -1.29
CA ILE A 6 -3.55 5.57 -1.83
C ILE A 6 -4.18 4.78 -0.69
N TRP A 7 -5.44 4.36 -0.90
CA TRP A 7 -6.20 3.53 0.03
C TRP A 7 -6.33 2.14 -0.56
N ILE A 8 -5.84 1.13 0.15
CA ILE A 8 -5.85 -0.26 -0.33
C ILE A 8 -6.69 -1.10 0.60
N ASP A 9 -7.87 -1.49 0.12
CA ASP A 9 -8.86 -2.23 0.88
C ASP A 9 -9.84 -2.88 -0.09
N ASP A 10 -10.33 -4.08 0.25
CA ASP A 10 -11.25 -4.83 -0.60
C ASP A 10 -12.72 -4.44 -0.35
N VAL A 11 -13.05 -3.95 0.84
CA VAL A 11 -14.42 -3.71 1.28
C VAL A 11 -14.69 -2.26 1.66
N ARG A 12 -13.78 -1.65 2.44
CA ARG A 12 -13.97 -0.30 2.95
C ARG A 12 -13.68 0.73 1.87
N PRO A 13 -14.65 1.58 1.53
CA PRO A 13 -14.40 2.62 0.53
C PRO A 13 -13.36 3.62 1.01
N ALA A 14 -12.59 4.13 0.06
CA ALA A 14 -11.55 5.11 0.35
C ALA A 14 -12.16 6.39 0.92
N PRO A 15 -11.49 6.99 1.92
CA PRO A 15 -11.86 8.34 2.37
C PRO A 15 -11.71 9.35 1.22
N GLU A 16 -12.37 10.48 1.36
CA GLU A 16 -12.25 11.57 0.39
C GLU A 16 -10.78 11.98 0.24
N GLY A 17 -10.36 12.21 -0.99
CA GLY A 17 -8.99 12.60 -1.31
C GLY A 17 -8.02 11.44 -1.51
N TYR A 18 -8.47 10.20 -1.36
CA TYR A 18 -7.64 9.02 -1.58
C TYR A 18 -7.97 8.36 -2.93
N VAL A 19 -6.99 7.73 -3.53
CA VAL A 19 -7.19 6.84 -4.67
C VAL A 19 -7.44 5.43 -4.14
N TRP A 20 -8.58 4.84 -4.48
CA TRP A 20 -8.95 3.51 -3.98
C TRP A 20 -8.45 2.42 -4.91
N CYS A 21 -7.64 1.52 -4.35
CA CYS A 21 -7.17 0.32 -5.05
C CYS A 21 -7.68 -0.93 -4.31
N THR A 22 -8.27 -1.87 -5.03
CA THR A 22 -8.80 -3.11 -4.46
C THR A 22 -7.87 -4.29 -4.65
N THR A 23 -6.93 -4.21 -5.59
CA THR A 23 -5.98 -5.30 -5.88
C THR A 23 -4.54 -4.84 -5.77
N VAL A 24 -3.64 -5.77 -5.47
CA VAL A 24 -2.20 -5.51 -5.46
C VAL A 24 -1.75 -5.04 -6.86
N ASN A 25 -2.21 -5.71 -7.91
CA ASN A 25 -1.83 -5.36 -9.28
C ASN A 25 -2.26 -3.93 -9.65
N GLN A 26 -3.46 -3.53 -9.24
CA GLN A 26 -3.94 -2.16 -9.45
C GLN A 26 -3.06 -1.14 -8.71
N ALA A 27 -2.73 -1.43 -7.46
CA ALA A 27 -1.88 -0.56 -6.67
C ALA A 27 -0.48 -0.40 -7.29
N LYS A 28 0.11 -1.49 -7.76
CA LYS A 28 1.40 -1.44 -8.48
C LYS A 28 1.34 -0.51 -9.69
N SER A 29 0.28 -0.64 -10.49
CA SER A 29 0.10 0.20 -11.69
C SER A 29 -0.02 1.67 -11.35
N VAL A 30 -0.81 2.00 -10.33
CA VAL A 30 -0.98 3.38 -9.87
C VAL A 30 0.34 3.97 -9.38
N ILE A 31 1.10 3.19 -8.60
CA ILE A 31 2.40 3.63 -8.07
C ILE A 31 3.41 3.84 -9.19
N GLU A 32 3.48 2.89 -10.13
CA GLU A 32 4.39 2.99 -11.27
C GLU A 32 4.10 4.20 -12.14
N ASP A 33 2.82 4.45 -12.43
CA ASP A 33 2.40 5.60 -13.23
C ASP A 33 2.75 6.92 -12.52
N GLU A 34 2.50 7.01 -11.22
CA GLU A 34 2.81 8.21 -10.45
C GLU A 34 4.31 8.46 -10.37
N ASP A 35 5.09 7.42 -10.12
CA ASP A 35 6.55 7.53 -10.03
C ASP A 35 7.19 7.90 -11.38
N ALA A 36 6.57 7.51 -12.50
CA ALA A 36 7.06 7.85 -13.84
C ALA A 36 6.87 9.34 -14.17
N ILE A 37 5.87 9.99 -13.56
CA ILE A 37 5.50 11.37 -13.86
C ILE A 37 6.09 12.34 -12.82
N TYR A 38 6.01 11.98 -11.54
CA TYR A 38 6.37 12.87 -10.43
C TYR A 38 7.39 12.21 -9.51
N VAL A 39 8.46 12.92 -9.21
CA VAL A 39 9.41 12.50 -8.18
C VAL A 39 8.73 12.71 -6.82
N SER A 40 8.54 11.65 -6.06
CA SER A 40 7.93 11.69 -4.73
C SER A 40 6.48 12.20 -4.74
N GLY A 41 5.68 11.77 -5.73
CA GLY A 41 4.27 12.14 -5.83
C GLY A 41 3.35 11.37 -4.88
N ILE A 42 3.84 10.36 -4.19
CA ILE A 42 3.03 9.54 -3.27
C ILE A 42 3.28 9.97 -1.84
N GLU A 43 2.24 10.51 -1.20
CA GLU A 43 2.30 11.02 0.16
C GLU A 43 2.10 9.93 1.21
N LEU A 44 1.23 8.95 0.92
CA LEU A 44 0.83 7.94 1.89
C LEU A 44 0.24 6.72 1.19
N ILE A 45 0.60 5.54 1.68
CA ILE A 45 -0.07 4.28 1.33
C ILE A 45 -0.78 3.80 2.60
N ASP A 46 -2.11 3.80 2.59
CA ASP A 46 -2.96 3.38 3.69
C ASP A 46 -3.55 2.02 3.33
N ILE A 47 -3.12 0.96 4.01
CA ILE A 47 -3.23 -0.41 3.52
C ILE A 47 -3.86 -1.34 4.56
N ASP A 48 -4.84 -2.16 4.10
CA ASP A 48 -5.34 -3.33 4.81
C ASP A 48 -4.41 -4.52 4.55
N HIS A 49 -4.62 -5.65 5.21
CA HIS A 49 -3.85 -6.88 5.01
C HIS A 49 -4.53 -7.84 4.05
N ASP A 50 -5.83 -8.09 4.26
CA ASP A 50 -6.54 -9.15 3.56
C ASP A 50 -7.24 -8.62 2.31
N ALA A 51 -6.88 -9.16 1.14
CA ALA A 51 -7.45 -8.78 -0.14
C ALA A 51 -8.77 -9.51 -0.43
N GLY A 52 -9.15 -10.51 0.38
CA GLY A 52 -10.36 -11.29 0.18
C GLY A 52 -10.38 -11.94 -1.20
N SER A 53 -11.49 -11.78 -1.93
CA SER A 53 -11.62 -12.35 -3.27
C SER A 53 -10.70 -11.69 -4.30
N TYR A 54 -10.13 -10.54 -3.99
CA TYR A 54 -9.18 -9.86 -4.88
C TYR A 54 -7.76 -10.42 -4.78
N ALA A 55 -7.50 -11.38 -3.88
CA ALA A 55 -6.19 -11.99 -3.73
C ALA A 55 -5.72 -12.71 -5.01
N GLU A 56 -6.63 -13.13 -5.89
CA GLU A 56 -6.27 -13.71 -7.18
C GLU A 56 -5.60 -12.71 -8.14
N PHE A 57 -5.68 -11.41 -7.85
CA PHE A 57 -5.12 -10.34 -8.67
C PHE A 57 -3.85 -9.75 -8.02
N GLY A 58 -2.94 -10.61 -7.60
CA GLY A 58 -1.65 -10.19 -7.05
C GLY A 58 -1.38 -10.62 -5.62
N GLY A 59 -2.30 -11.37 -4.99
CA GLY A 59 -2.16 -11.87 -3.62
C GLY A 59 -2.77 -10.93 -2.58
N ASP A 60 -2.56 -11.27 -1.31
CA ASP A 60 -2.92 -10.38 -0.21
C ASP A 60 -2.04 -9.13 -0.23
N TYR A 61 -2.48 -8.08 0.46
CA TYR A 61 -1.85 -6.75 0.32
C TYR A 61 -0.42 -6.68 0.84
N ILE A 62 0.00 -7.62 1.68
CA ILE A 62 1.41 -7.72 2.09
C ILE A 62 2.33 -7.91 0.87
N LYS A 63 1.81 -8.49 -0.21
CA LYS A 63 2.58 -8.66 -1.45
C LYS A 63 2.97 -7.32 -2.08
N LEU A 64 2.19 -6.28 -1.83
CA LEU A 64 2.57 -4.93 -2.25
C LEU A 64 3.84 -4.47 -1.51
N LEU A 65 3.92 -4.74 -0.21
CA LEU A 65 5.11 -4.39 0.57
C LEU A 65 6.34 -5.16 0.09
N ASP A 66 6.18 -6.44 -0.25
CA ASP A 66 7.25 -7.24 -0.84
C ASP A 66 7.75 -6.61 -2.14
N TRP A 67 6.84 -6.15 -2.98
CA TRP A 67 7.17 -5.51 -4.25
C TRP A 67 7.87 -4.15 -4.04
N LEU A 68 7.42 -3.37 -3.05
CA LEU A 68 8.10 -2.11 -2.71
C LEU A 68 9.54 -2.38 -2.29
N GLU A 69 9.76 -3.42 -1.50
CA GLU A 69 11.10 -3.83 -1.08
C GLU A 69 11.96 -4.24 -2.27
N GLU A 70 11.43 -5.09 -3.15
CA GLU A 70 12.14 -5.57 -4.34
C GLU A 70 12.55 -4.44 -5.28
N THR A 71 11.71 -3.42 -5.39
CA THR A 71 11.93 -2.30 -6.30
C THR A 71 12.65 -1.11 -5.67
N GLY A 72 12.98 -1.21 -4.38
CA GLY A 72 13.68 -0.15 -3.67
C GLY A 72 12.84 1.11 -3.45
N ARG A 73 11.51 0.98 -3.48
CA ARG A 73 10.60 2.08 -3.23
C ARG A 73 10.39 2.30 -1.73
N ASN A 74 10.16 3.53 -1.35
CA ASN A 74 9.98 3.90 0.06
C ASN A 74 8.96 5.05 0.15
N TYR A 75 7.82 4.75 0.75
CA TYR A 75 6.76 5.73 1.02
C TYR A 75 6.27 5.59 2.46
N PRO A 76 5.72 6.66 3.07
CA PRO A 76 5.05 6.52 4.35
C PRO A 76 3.87 5.53 4.24
N ILE A 77 3.76 4.63 5.22
CA ILE A 77 2.75 3.57 5.22
C ILE A 77 1.96 3.62 6.51
N ARG A 78 0.63 3.56 6.38
CA ARG A 78 -0.29 3.38 7.49
C ARG A 78 -1.03 2.06 7.30
N ILE A 79 -1.10 1.25 8.34
CA ILE A 79 -1.82 -0.02 8.32
C ILE A 79 -3.16 0.15 9.01
N HIS A 80 -4.26 -0.15 8.30
CA HIS A 80 -5.61 -0.06 8.86
C HIS A 80 -6.30 -1.43 8.84
N SER A 81 -5.66 -2.45 9.37
CA SER A 81 -6.17 -3.82 9.34
C SER A 81 -6.68 -4.26 10.72
N MET A 82 -7.71 -5.12 10.72
CA MET A 82 -8.23 -5.78 11.92
C MET A 82 -7.57 -7.15 12.15
N ASN A 83 -6.60 -7.53 11.33
CA ASN A 83 -5.89 -8.81 11.45
C ASN A 83 -4.56 -8.60 12.20
N PRO A 84 -4.48 -8.96 13.52
CA PRO A 84 -3.27 -8.69 14.30
C PRO A 84 -2.02 -9.37 13.76
N VAL A 85 -2.14 -10.61 13.27
CA VAL A 85 -1.01 -11.35 12.70
C VAL A 85 -0.54 -10.69 11.41
N GLY A 86 -1.48 -10.30 10.55
CA GLY A 86 -1.16 -9.60 9.31
C GLY A 86 -0.48 -8.26 9.56
N VAL A 87 -0.97 -7.49 10.51
CA VAL A 87 -0.37 -6.21 10.91
C VAL A 87 1.06 -6.42 11.37
N GLU A 88 1.30 -7.42 12.21
CA GLU A 88 2.65 -7.71 12.71
C GLU A 88 3.60 -8.09 11.57
N ASN A 89 3.16 -8.91 10.64
CA ASN A 89 3.97 -9.32 9.50
C ASN A 89 4.31 -8.13 8.58
N MET A 90 3.35 -7.24 8.34
CA MET A 90 3.58 -6.03 7.55
C MET A 90 4.56 -5.10 8.27
N ARG A 91 4.39 -4.95 9.57
CA ARG A 91 5.24 -4.09 10.39
C ARG A 91 6.69 -4.55 10.39
N ARG A 92 6.93 -5.86 10.36
CA ARG A 92 8.29 -6.42 10.24
C ARG A 92 8.98 -5.98 8.96
N ILE A 93 8.25 -5.96 7.84
CA ILE A 93 8.80 -5.50 6.56
C ILE A 93 9.15 -4.01 6.64
N ILE A 94 8.24 -3.22 7.20
CA ILE A 94 8.45 -1.78 7.38
C ILE A 94 9.70 -1.52 8.23
N GLN A 95 9.84 -2.20 9.36
CA GLN A 95 10.97 -2.04 10.27
C GLN A 95 12.28 -2.51 9.65
N LYS A 96 12.26 -3.65 8.97
CA LYS A 96 13.43 -4.21 8.29
C LYS A 96 14.02 -3.22 7.29
N ASN A 97 13.17 -2.51 6.58
CA ASN A 97 13.58 -1.58 5.53
C ASN A 97 13.79 -0.15 6.03
N GLY A 98 13.50 0.12 7.29
CA GLY A 98 13.61 1.46 7.85
C GLY A 98 12.59 2.45 7.28
N TRP A 99 11.46 1.96 6.78
CA TRP A 99 10.40 2.81 6.25
C TRP A 99 9.64 3.51 7.38
N THR A 100 8.98 4.61 7.03
CA THR A 100 8.17 5.37 7.98
C THR A 100 6.78 4.74 8.11
N GLU A 101 6.40 4.39 9.32
CA GLU A 101 5.03 3.95 9.62
C GLU A 101 4.26 5.10 10.27
N ILE A 102 3.09 5.43 9.70
CA ILE A 102 2.16 6.43 10.24
C ILE A 102 1.12 5.69 11.07
N ARG A 103 0.86 6.15 12.29
CA ARG A 103 -0.12 5.51 13.18
C ARG A 103 -1.30 6.38 13.52
#